data_eaa74871212c07871a8ad09591d82785
#
_entry.id   eaa74871212c07871a8ad09591d82785
#
_cell.length_a   1.000
_cell.length_b   1.000
_cell.length_c   1.000
_cell.angle_alpha   90.00
_cell.angle_beta   90.00
_cell.angle_gamma   90.00
#
_symmetry.space_group_name_H-M   'P 1'
#
loop_
_entity.id
_entity.type
_entity.pdbx_description
1 polymer ?
#
loop_
_entity_poly.entity_id
_entity_poly.type
_entity_poly.pdbx_seq_one_letter_code
_entity_poly.pdbx_strand_id
1 'polypeptide(L)'
;MSTGSLSSQSVPVYLAGQVRATDGANMGDQISIASELILDDVYEVDFGAEPVRLSLVARDDATFSVGYDTSVGTAGATIHLDSALTFMSPDGGISDALVLVEVDDAGDIAQIYLLPFSALSGKIEYRLVGIDRETAHTKFAQVACVSFTRGTHITLASGAQRAVEDLAVGDRILTRDDGVQTLRWIGTTTTRAVGEFAPIRIAAGALHNTADLLVSPDHRLFIYQRTDELGAGRSELLVKARHLVNGDTVTVAQGGFVDYFQLLFDSHQIIYAEGIAAESMLIDSRTRPVLPDDLAQSLGQHVPGHSDLPHAGLDVNEGLLKRADIADLLKKASSR
;
A
#
# COMPACT_ATOMS: atom_id res chain seq x y z
N MET A 1 -12.37 26.03 -9.41
CA MET A 1 -12.80 24.97 -8.51
C MET A 1 -11.64 23.99 -8.45
N SER A 2 -10.86 24.04 -7.37
CA SER A 2 -9.72 23.13 -7.17
C SER A 2 -10.31 21.79 -6.77
N THR A 3 -10.30 20.82 -7.67
CA THR A 3 -10.55 19.41 -7.35
C THR A 3 -9.37 18.95 -6.50
N GLY A 4 -9.58 18.86 -5.18
CA GLY A 4 -8.62 18.22 -4.30
C GLY A 4 -8.28 16.85 -4.89
N SER A 5 -7.01 16.62 -5.16
CA SER A 5 -6.51 15.33 -5.65
C SER A 5 -6.79 14.29 -4.56
N LEU A 6 -7.82 13.48 -4.74
CA LEU A 6 -8.05 12.30 -3.91
C LEU A 6 -6.82 11.40 -4.04
N SER A 7 -6.36 10.86 -2.91
CA SER A 7 -5.20 9.97 -2.88
C SER A 7 -5.45 8.76 -3.77
N SER A 8 -4.71 8.62 -4.85
CA SER A 8 -4.75 7.44 -5.72
C SER A 8 -3.74 6.40 -5.24
N GLN A 9 -4.12 5.14 -5.35
CA GLN A 9 -3.24 3.99 -5.13
C GLN A 9 -3.09 3.22 -6.43
N SER A 10 -1.86 2.99 -6.82
CA SER A 10 -1.52 2.23 -8.03
C SER A 10 -1.23 0.79 -7.64
N VAL A 11 -1.96 -0.15 -8.22
CA VAL A 11 -1.81 -1.59 -7.92
C VAL A 11 -1.53 -2.38 -9.18
N PRO A 12 -0.66 -3.42 -9.13
CA PRO A 12 -0.40 -4.32 -10.26
C PRO A 12 -1.52 -5.36 -10.33
N VAL A 13 -2.20 -5.46 -11.46
CA VAL A 13 -3.30 -6.41 -11.67
C VAL A 13 -3.11 -7.21 -12.96
N TYR A 14 -3.59 -8.45 -12.96
CA TYR A 14 -3.84 -9.20 -14.18
C TYR A 14 -5.29 -8.98 -14.64
N LEU A 15 -5.50 -8.90 -15.95
CA LEU A 15 -6.85 -8.99 -16.52
C LEU A 15 -7.37 -10.43 -16.35
N ALA A 16 -8.66 -10.60 -16.11
CA ALA A 16 -9.25 -11.93 -15.92
C ALA A 16 -8.88 -12.92 -17.04
N GLY A 17 -8.89 -12.47 -18.28
CA GLY A 17 -8.52 -13.30 -19.43
C GLY A 17 -7.08 -13.81 -19.46
N GLN A 18 -6.20 -13.27 -18.63
CA GLN A 18 -4.81 -13.71 -18.49
C GLN A 18 -4.62 -14.82 -17.43
N VAL A 19 -5.67 -15.17 -16.68
CA VAL A 19 -5.64 -16.16 -15.61
C VAL A 19 -6.76 -17.16 -15.86
N ARG A 20 -6.41 -18.38 -16.26
CA ARG A 20 -7.40 -19.38 -16.72
C ARG A 20 -7.32 -20.67 -15.92
N ALA A 21 -8.49 -21.29 -15.73
CA ALA A 21 -8.58 -22.63 -15.17
C ALA A 21 -8.04 -23.66 -16.18
N THR A 22 -7.02 -24.42 -15.76
CA THR A 22 -6.38 -25.48 -16.55
C THR A 22 -6.87 -26.87 -16.16
N ASP A 23 -7.42 -27.01 -14.96
CA ASP A 23 -8.04 -28.25 -14.46
C ASP A 23 -9.15 -27.90 -13.47
N GLY A 24 -10.13 -28.80 -13.33
CA GLY A 24 -11.25 -28.68 -12.43
C GLY A 24 -12.59 -28.43 -13.11
N ALA A 25 -13.56 -27.94 -12.35
CA ALA A 25 -14.95 -27.78 -12.81
C ALA A 25 -15.10 -26.67 -13.85
N ASN A 26 -14.32 -25.60 -13.71
CA ASN A 26 -14.35 -24.44 -14.61
C ASN A 26 -13.21 -24.47 -15.64
N MET A 27 -12.75 -25.67 -16.02
CA MET A 27 -11.65 -25.83 -16.99
C MET A 27 -11.90 -25.04 -18.28
N GLY A 28 -10.96 -24.14 -18.62
CA GLY A 28 -11.02 -23.27 -19.80
C GLY A 28 -11.56 -21.87 -19.51
N ASP A 29 -12.26 -21.68 -18.41
CA ASP A 29 -12.80 -20.39 -18.02
C ASP A 29 -11.70 -19.46 -17.43
N GLN A 30 -11.89 -18.18 -17.59
CA GLN A 30 -11.06 -17.17 -16.94
C GLN A 30 -11.41 -17.02 -15.46
N ILE A 31 -10.49 -16.44 -14.67
CA ILE A 31 -10.80 -16.07 -13.28
C ILE A 31 -12.02 -15.14 -13.24
N SER A 32 -12.90 -15.30 -12.27
CA SER A 32 -14.16 -14.58 -12.20
C SER A 32 -14.52 -14.16 -10.76
N ILE A 33 -15.76 -13.69 -10.55
CA ILE A 33 -16.29 -13.31 -9.25
C ILE A 33 -16.51 -14.56 -8.37
N ALA A 34 -16.48 -14.37 -7.06
CA ALA A 34 -16.54 -15.46 -6.07
C ALA A 34 -17.76 -16.42 -6.24
N SER A 35 -18.87 -15.93 -6.83
CA SER A 35 -20.05 -16.78 -7.06
C SER A 35 -19.88 -17.79 -8.18
N GLU A 36 -18.91 -17.60 -9.07
CA GLU A 36 -18.61 -18.43 -10.22
C GLU A 36 -17.37 -19.30 -10.01
N LEU A 37 -16.57 -19.02 -8.96
CA LEU A 37 -15.36 -19.76 -8.65
C LEU A 37 -15.68 -21.03 -7.85
N ILE A 38 -14.93 -22.10 -8.12
CA ILE A 38 -15.05 -23.38 -7.44
C ILE A 38 -13.70 -23.75 -6.82
N LEU A 39 -13.74 -24.15 -5.54
CA LEU A 39 -12.53 -24.63 -4.85
C LEU A 39 -11.96 -25.86 -5.56
N ASP A 40 -10.66 -26.03 -5.43
CA ASP A 40 -9.84 -27.05 -6.07
C ASP A 40 -9.64 -26.91 -7.58
N ASP A 41 -10.28 -25.95 -8.26
CA ASP A 41 -9.89 -25.60 -9.63
C ASP A 41 -8.44 -25.11 -9.66
N VAL A 42 -7.73 -25.47 -10.70
CA VAL A 42 -6.32 -25.14 -10.90
C VAL A 42 -6.22 -24.04 -11.97
N TYR A 43 -5.53 -22.97 -11.65
CA TYR A 43 -5.36 -21.80 -12.51
C TYR A 43 -3.90 -21.63 -12.93
N GLU A 44 -3.70 -21.15 -14.14
CA GLU A 44 -2.41 -20.67 -14.64
C GLU A 44 -2.54 -19.23 -15.14
N VAL A 45 -1.44 -18.48 -14.97
CA VAL A 45 -1.27 -17.19 -15.63
C VAL A 45 -0.70 -17.42 -17.03
N ASP A 46 -1.24 -16.77 -18.05
CA ASP A 46 -0.78 -16.87 -19.42
C ASP A 46 0.72 -16.64 -19.51
N PHE A 47 1.42 -17.45 -20.32
CA PHE A 47 2.86 -17.34 -20.49
C PHE A 47 3.26 -15.96 -21.02
N GLY A 48 4.12 -15.26 -20.26
CA GLY A 48 4.60 -13.92 -20.62
C GLY A 48 3.62 -12.79 -20.30
N ALA A 49 2.49 -13.09 -19.65
CA ALA A 49 1.63 -12.04 -19.12
C ALA A 49 2.33 -11.31 -17.96
N GLU A 50 2.34 -10.00 -18.05
CA GLU A 50 2.85 -9.12 -17.01
C GLU A 50 1.67 -8.37 -16.36
N PRO A 51 1.70 -8.14 -15.04
CA PRO A 51 0.68 -7.35 -14.40
C PRO A 51 0.72 -5.91 -14.92
N VAL A 52 -0.46 -5.34 -15.12
CA VAL A 52 -0.63 -3.96 -15.60
C VAL A 52 -1.09 -3.07 -14.46
N ARG A 53 -0.82 -1.78 -14.57
CA ARG A 53 -1.12 -0.82 -13.51
C ARG A 53 -2.58 -0.39 -13.55
N LEU A 54 -3.32 -0.68 -12.47
CA LEU A 54 -4.64 -0.13 -12.20
C LEU A 54 -4.52 0.96 -11.13
N SER A 55 -5.00 2.16 -11.43
CA SER A 55 -5.05 3.27 -10.47
C SER A 55 -6.42 3.29 -9.79
N LEU A 56 -6.44 3.24 -8.45
CA LEU A 56 -7.64 3.22 -7.64
C LEU A 56 -7.72 4.50 -6.81
N VAL A 57 -8.88 5.16 -6.87
CA VAL A 57 -9.21 6.32 -6.04
C VAL A 57 -10.33 5.91 -5.09
N ALA A 58 -10.09 6.04 -3.80
CA ALA A 58 -11.05 5.67 -2.77
C ALA A 58 -12.29 6.58 -2.80
N ARG A 59 -13.47 6.01 -2.55
CA ARG A 59 -14.76 6.69 -2.38
C ARG A 59 -15.28 6.55 -0.96
N ASP A 60 -16.20 7.42 -0.56
CA ASP A 60 -16.77 7.42 0.79
C ASP A 60 -17.69 6.22 1.08
N ASP A 61 -18.18 5.54 0.04
CA ASP A 61 -19.11 4.40 0.11
C ASP A 61 -18.41 3.03 0.17
N ALA A 62 -17.12 2.99 0.55
CA ALA A 62 -16.27 1.80 0.57
C ALA A 62 -16.03 1.15 -0.81
N THR A 63 -16.37 1.84 -1.90
CA THR A 63 -15.99 1.46 -3.27
C THR A 63 -14.76 2.26 -3.71
N PHE A 64 -14.28 1.95 -4.91
CA PHE A 64 -13.20 2.68 -5.55
C PHE A 64 -13.66 3.19 -6.90
N SER A 65 -12.97 4.18 -7.43
CA SER A 65 -13.07 4.54 -8.85
C SER A 65 -11.72 4.35 -9.53
N VAL A 66 -11.76 4.04 -10.81
CA VAL A 66 -10.56 4.01 -11.66
C VAL A 66 -10.00 5.41 -11.80
N GLY A 67 -8.72 5.61 -11.46
CA GLY A 67 -8.04 6.88 -11.59
C GLY A 67 -7.74 7.26 -13.04
N TYR A 68 -7.54 8.55 -13.30
CA TYR A 68 -7.24 9.05 -14.65
C TYR A 68 -5.83 8.69 -15.15
N ASP A 69 -4.92 8.34 -14.24
CA ASP A 69 -3.54 7.97 -14.53
C ASP A 69 -3.35 6.44 -14.62
N THR A 70 -4.41 5.70 -14.89
CA THR A 70 -4.42 4.23 -15.01
C THR A 70 -3.83 3.75 -16.34
N SER A 71 -3.37 2.48 -16.38
CA SER A 71 -2.97 1.80 -17.63
C SER A 71 -4.09 0.93 -18.19
N VAL A 72 -5.05 0.54 -17.34
CA VAL A 72 -6.21 -0.30 -17.69
C VAL A 72 -7.45 0.20 -16.98
N GLY A 73 -8.62 -0.20 -17.43
CA GLY A 73 -9.91 0.22 -16.91
C GLY A 73 -10.38 1.55 -17.46
N THR A 74 -11.63 1.86 -17.23
CA THR A 74 -12.30 3.08 -17.68
C THR A 74 -12.22 4.15 -16.60
N ALA A 75 -11.49 5.24 -16.82
CA ALA A 75 -11.32 6.31 -15.84
C ALA A 75 -12.67 6.80 -15.30
N GLY A 76 -12.81 6.81 -13.98
CA GLY A 76 -14.04 7.18 -13.26
C GLY A 76 -15.01 6.01 -13.03
N ALA A 77 -14.86 4.87 -13.71
CA ALA A 77 -15.70 3.69 -13.48
C ALA A 77 -15.57 3.18 -12.03
N THR A 78 -16.63 2.58 -11.53
CA THR A 78 -16.66 2.04 -10.17
C THR A 78 -15.98 0.69 -10.08
N ILE A 79 -15.15 0.48 -9.06
CA ILE A 79 -14.50 -0.78 -8.74
C ILE A 79 -15.03 -1.28 -7.39
N HIS A 80 -15.43 -2.54 -7.36
CA HIS A 80 -15.79 -3.28 -6.15
C HIS A 80 -14.70 -4.30 -5.81
N LEU A 81 -14.43 -4.49 -4.52
CA LEU A 81 -13.65 -5.61 -4.01
C LEU A 81 -14.61 -6.80 -3.83
N ASP A 82 -14.52 -7.80 -4.69
CA ASP A 82 -15.45 -8.93 -4.67
C ASP A 82 -15.04 -9.98 -3.62
N SER A 83 -13.80 -10.43 -3.67
CA SER A 83 -13.33 -11.50 -2.79
C SER A 83 -11.82 -11.54 -2.66
N ALA A 84 -11.36 -12.17 -1.57
CA ALA A 84 -9.99 -12.60 -1.38
C ALA A 84 -9.86 -14.07 -1.75
N LEU A 85 -8.90 -14.39 -2.60
CA LEU A 85 -8.59 -15.74 -3.04
C LEU A 85 -7.28 -16.21 -2.41
N THR A 86 -7.22 -17.48 -2.06
CA THR A 86 -5.99 -18.14 -1.62
C THR A 86 -5.65 -19.26 -2.59
N PHE A 87 -4.48 -19.17 -3.18
CA PHE A 87 -3.91 -20.15 -4.10
C PHE A 87 -2.80 -20.93 -3.44
N MET A 88 -2.66 -22.20 -3.81
CA MET A 88 -1.56 -23.07 -3.40
C MET A 88 -0.82 -23.57 -4.63
N SER A 89 0.49 -23.33 -4.67
CA SER A 89 1.39 -23.86 -5.70
C SER A 89 1.79 -25.31 -5.39
N PRO A 90 2.31 -26.10 -6.39
CA PRO A 90 2.66 -27.51 -6.19
C PRO A 90 3.73 -27.77 -5.12
N ASP A 91 4.55 -26.80 -4.81
CA ASP A 91 5.55 -26.87 -3.73
C ASP A 91 4.98 -26.54 -2.34
N GLY A 92 3.66 -26.30 -2.25
CA GLY A 92 2.96 -25.94 -1.02
C GLY A 92 3.03 -24.46 -0.66
N GLY A 93 3.59 -23.62 -1.54
CA GLY A 93 3.58 -22.16 -1.39
C GLY A 93 2.15 -21.61 -1.44
N ILE A 94 1.84 -20.66 -0.55
CA ILE A 94 0.55 -19.97 -0.52
C ILE A 94 0.70 -18.58 -1.11
N SER A 95 -0.21 -18.22 -2.00
CA SER A 95 -0.33 -16.89 -2.62
C SER A 95 -1.75 -16.38 -2.47
N ASP A 96 -1.90 -15.21 -1.85
CA ASP A 96 -3.19 -14.53 -1.77
C ASP A 96 -3.35 -13.52 -2.91
N ALA A 97 -4.60 -13.32 -3.33
CA ALA A 97 -4.96 -12.33 -4.33
C ALA A 97 -6.36 -11.76 -4.04
N LEU A 98 -6.68 -10.61 -4.62
CA LEU A 98 -8.03 -10.03 -4.59
C LEU A 98 -8.65 -10.04 -5.98
N VAL A 99 -9.94 -10.32 -6.03
CA VAL A 99 -10.77 -10.09 -7.21
C VAL A 99 -11.36 -8.68 -7.13
N LEU A 100 -11.08 -7.86 -8.14
CA LEU A 100 -11.60 -6.53 -8.31
C LEU A 100 -12.56 -6.53 -9.50
N VAL A 101 -13.72 -5.90 -9.36
CA VAL A 101 -14.76 -5.87 -10.39
C VAL A 101 -15.05 -4.44 -10.80
N GLU A 102 -14.77 -4.11 -12.04
CA GLU A 102 -15.18 -2.85 -12.66
C GLU A 102 -16.60 -2.99 -13.18
N VAL A 103 -17.45 -2.03 -12.84
CA VAL A 103 -18.82 -1.97 -13.34
C VAL A 103 -19.02 -0.73 -14.21
N ASP A 104 -19.85 -0.87 -15.24
CA ASP A 104 -20.26 0.22 -16.11
C ASP A 104 -21.38 1.08 -15.49
N ASP A 105 -21.83 2.08 -16.24
CA ASP A 105 -22.92 2.98 -15.82
C ASP A 105 -24.29 2.28 -15.66
N ALA A 106 -24.47 1.09 -16.24
CA ALA A 106 -25.66 0.25 -16.10
C ALA A 106 -25.59 -0.67 -14.86
N GLY A 107 -24.41 -0.79 -14.25
CA GLY A 107 -24.12 -1.70 -13.14
C GLY A 107 -23.74 -3.10 -13.59
N ASP A 108 -23.49 -3.29 -14.90
CA ASP A 108 -23.03 -4.58 -15.44
C ASP A 108 -21.50 -4.70 -15.28
N ILE A 109 -21.01 -5.94 -15.16
CA ILE A 109 -19.56 -6.22 -15.08
C ILE A 109 -18.91 -5.85 -16.40
N ALA A 110 -18.08 -4.81 -16.37
CA ALA A 110 -17.29 -4.36 -17.52
C ALA A 110 -15.94 -5.10 -17.62
N GLN A 111 -15.28 -5.29 -16.46
CA GLN A 111 -13.97 -5.96 -16.40
C GLN A 111 -13.73 -6.56 -15.02
N ILE A 112 -13.02 -7.69 -14.98
CA ILE A 112 -12.55 -8.32 -13.76
C ILE A 112 -11.03 -8.30 -13.76
N TYR A 113 -10.44 -7.99 -12.60
CA TYR A 113 -9.01 -7.96 -12.35
C TYR A 113 -8.64 -8.88 -11.21
N LEU A 114 -7.48 -9.51 -11.31
CA LEU A 114 -6.84 -10.22 -10.20
C LEU A 114 -5.66 -9.39 -9.69
N LEU A 115 -5.72 -8.93 -8.46
CA LEU A 115 -4.63 -8.27 -7.75
C LEU A 115 -3.89 -9.29 -6.88
N PRO A 116 -2.75 -9.84 -7.33
CA PRO A 116 -1.98 -10.78 -6.51
C PRO A 116 -1.15 -10.01 -5.46
N PHE A 117 -1.02 -10.57 -4.25
CA PHE A 117 -0.14 -10.01 -3.23
C PHE A 117 1.31 -10.50 -3.34
N SER A 118 1.54 -11.51 -4.16
CA SER A 118 2.88 -11.97 -4.55
C SER A 118 2.92 -12.26 -6.03
N ALA A 119 4.10 -12.12 -6.65
CA ALA A 119 4.25 -12.39 -8.08
C ALA A 119 3.77 -13.81 -8.44
N LEU A 120 2.86 -13.91 -9.38
CA LEU A 120 2.45 -15.17 -9.96
C LEU A 120 3.32 -15.46 -11.18
N SER A 121 3.73 -16.73 -11.33
CA SER A 121 4.56 -17.17 -12.45
C SER A 121 3.71 -17.87 -13.50
N GLY A 122 3.84 -17.49 -14.77
CA GLY A 122 3.14 -18.12 -15.90
C GLY A 122 3.57 -19.54 -16.26
N LYS A 123 4.18 -20.29 -15.31
CA LYS A 123 4.60 -21.69 -15.50
C LYS A 123 4.24 -22.54 -14.28
N ILE A 124 3.45 -21.99 -13.40
CA ILE A 124 3.09 -22.64 -12.14
C ILE A 124 1.57 -22.80 -12.11
N GLU A 125 1.14 -23.99 -11.81
CA GLU A 125 -0.26 -24.31 -11.53
C GLU A 125 -0.60 -23.83 -10.11
N TYR A 126 -1.68 -23.08 -9.98
CA TYR A 126 -2.17 -22.52 -8.72
C TYR A 126 -3.54 -23.13 -8.41
N ARG A 127 -3.60 -24.01 -7.40
CA ARG A 127 -4.88 -24.56 -6.93
C ARG A 127 -5.59 -23.54 -6.05
N LEU A 128 -6.84 -23.23 -6.37
CA LEU A 128 -7.70 -22.37 -5.57
C LEU A 128 -8.16 -23.11 -4.31
N VAL A 129 -7.61 -22.74 -3.15
CA VAL A 129 -7.87 -23.40 -1.86
C VAL A 129 -8.69 -22.55 -0.89
N GLY A 130 -8.98 -21.30 -1.23
CA GLY A 130 -9.80 -20.40 -0.41
C GLY A 130 -10.47 -19.31 -1.22
N ILE A 131 -11.73 -19.03 -0.88
CA ILE A 131 -12.52 -17.91 -1.40
C ILE A 131 -13.18 -17.24 -0.20
N ASP A 132 -12.90 -15.97 0.03
CA ASP A 132 -13.41 -15.20 1.17
C ASP A 132 -13.92 -13.83 0.71
N ARG A 133 -15.23 -13.59 0.87
CA ARG A 133 -15.89 -12.34 0.50
C ARG A 133 -15.81 -11.28 1.61
N GLU A 134 -15.65 -11.73 2.86
CA GLU A 134 -15.74 -10.84 4.02
C GLU A 134 -14.43 -10.10 4.27
N THR A 135 -13.29 -10.74 4.01
CA THR A 135 -11.96 -10.18 4.33
C THR A 135 -11.33 -9.37 3.20
N ALA A 136 -11.95 -9.27 2.02
CA ALA A 136 -11.37 -8.57 0.87
C ALA A 136 -10.96 -7.12 1.19
N HIS A 137 -11.86 -6.36 1.82
CA HIS A 137 -11.58 -4.98 2.24
C HIS A 137 -10.47 -4.89 3.28
N THR A 138 -10.45 -5.78 4.26
CA THR A 138 -9.41 -5.83 5.29
C THR A 138 -8.05 -6.15 4.69
N LYS A 139 -7.97 -7.15 3.79
CA LYS A 139 -6.73 -7.51 3.09
C LYS A 139 -6.24 -6.38 2.20
N PHE A 140 -7.13 -5.70 1.47
CA PHE A 140 -6.74 -4.53 0.67
C PHE A 140 -6.22 -3.40 1.56
N ALA A 141 -6.91 -3.13 2.68
CA ALA A 141 -6.51 -2.09 3.62
C ALA A 141 -5.12 -2.37 4.24
N GLN A 142 -4.78 -3.63 4.52
CA GLN A 142 -3.44 -4.00 5.01
C GLN A 142 -2.34 -3.64 4.01
N VAL A 143 -2.60 -3.81 2.70
CA VAL A 143 -1.67 -3.36 1.64
C VAL A 143 -1.62 -1.83 1.55
N ALA A 144 -2.76 -1.17 1.72
CA ALA A 144 -2.87 0.28 1.62
C ALA A 144 -2.31 1.03 2.83
N CYS A 145 -2.23 0.38 4.00
CA CYS A 145 -1.75 1.01 5.22
C CYS A 145 -0.25 1.27 5.19
N VAL A 146 0.11 2.50 5.52
CA VAL A 146 1.51 2.85 5.82
C VAL A 146 1.92 2.24 7.14
N SER A 147 3.05 1.55 7.17
CA SER A 147 3.48 0.76 8.32
C SER A 147 4.98 0.78 8.52
N PHE A 148 5.39 0.83 9.79
CA PHE A 148 6.77 0.62 10.23
C PHE A 148 6.96 -0.85 10.57
N THR A 149 8.18 -1.37 10.43
CA THR A 149 8.48 -2.74 10.87
C THR A 149 8.97 -2.75 12.31
N ARG A 150 8.90 -3.92 12.95
CA ARG A 150 9.51 -4.16 14.27
C ARG A 150 10.96 -3.69 14.30
N GLY A 151 11.36 -3.07 15.40
CA GLY A 151 12.70 -2.53 15.62
C GLY A 151 12.90 -1.11 15.09
N THR A 152 11.93 -0.52 14.39
CA THR A 152 12.00 0.89 13.98
C THR A 152 11.88 1.81 15.19
N HIS A 153 12.84 2.73 15.36
CA HIS A 153 12.82 3.69 16.46
C HIS A 153 12.07 4.97 16.10
N ILE A 154 11.07 5.30 16.91
CA ILE A 154 10.24 6.52 16.79
C ILE A 154 10.70 7.56 17.81
N THR A 155 10.80 8.81 17.38
CA THR A 155 11.24 9.93 18.25
C THR A 155 10.09 10.43 19.13
N LEU A 156 10.28 10.33 20.45
CA LEU A 156 9.34 10.82 21.46
C LEU A 156 9.44 12.33 21.65
N ALA A 157 8.49 12.91 22.37
CA ALA A 157 8.46 14.32 22.76
C ALA A 157 9.73 14.80 23.50
N SER A 158 10.40 13.91 24.20
CA SER A 158 11.65 14.19 24.93
C SER A 158 12.89 14.23 24.02
N GLY A 159 12.76 13.85 22.75
CA GLY A 159 13.87 13.60 21.83
C GLY A 159 14.48 12.20 21.97
N ALA A 160 14.06 11.40 22.95
CA ALA A 160 14.47 10.00 23.05
C ALA A 160 13.84 9.16 21.94
N GLN A 161 14.54 8.13 21.52
CA GLN A 161 14.02 7.15 20.56
C GLN A 161 13.54 5.90 21.28
N ARG A 162 12.41 5.35 20.81
CA ARG A 162 11.83 4.12 21.34
C ARG A 162 11.43 3.22 20.18
N ALA A 163 11.68 1.91 20.30
CA ALA A 163 11.25 0.94 19.30
C ALA A 163 9.71 0.96 19.16
N VAL A 164 9.22 0.82 17.95
CA VAL A 164 7.79 0.95 17.63
C VAL A 164 6.94 -0.07 18.39
N GLU A 165 7.47 -1.27 18.62
CA GLU A 165 6.82 -2.33 19.42
C GLU A 165 6.71 -2.03 20.91
N ASP A 166 7.52 -1.10 21.43
CA ASP A 166 7.53 -0.68 22.83
C ASP A 166 6.69 0.58 23.07
N LEU A 167 6.07 1.13 22.02
CA LEU A 167 5.15 2.26 22.14
C LEU A 167 3.81 1.81 22.76
N ALA A 168 3.20 2.72 23.50
CA ALA A 168 1.86 2.53 24.06
C ALA A 168 0.92 3.68 23.65
N VAL A 169 -0.38 3.37 23.58
CA VAL A 169 -1.42 4.42 23.43
C VAL A 169 -1.28 5.41 24.59
N GLY A 170 -1.26 6.70 24.24
CA GLY A 170 -0.99 7.80 25.18
C GLY A 170 0.45 8.30 25.17
N ASP A 171 1.39 7.60 24.52
CA ASP A 171 2.75 8.11 24.35
C ASP A 171 2.74 9.42 23.55
N ARG A 172 3.65 10.30 23.93
CA ARG A 172 3.82 11.62 23.29
C ARG A 172 4.93 11.55 22.25
N ILE A 173 4.55 11.69 21.00
CA ILE A 173 5.43 11.57 19.83
C ILE A 173 5.75 12.96 19.28
N LEU A 174 7.00 13.20 18.91
CA LEU A 174 7.41 14.42 18.22
C LEU A 174 6.96 14.34 16.75
N THR A 175 6.21 15.36 16.33
CA THR A 175 5.80 15.48 14.92
C THR A 175 6.50 16.67 14.27
N ARG A 176 6.52 16.68 12.94
CA ARG A 176 7.18 17.74 12.17
C ARG A 176 6.43 19.07 12.26
N ASP A 177 5.12 19.04 12.07
CA ASP A 177 4.33 20.24 11.82
C ASP A 177 3.55 20.72 13.07
N ASP A 178 3.01 19.80 13.86
CA ASP A 178 2.10 20.10 14.98
C ASP A 178 2.75 19.90 16.36
N GLY A 179 4.09 19.88 16.42
CA GLY A 179 4.82 19.71 17.67
C GLY A 179 4.63 18.32 18.26
N VAL A 180 4.22 18.25 19.53
CA VAL A 180 4.06 16.96 20.24
C VAL A 180 2.62 16.50 20.16
N GLN A 181 2.38 15.34 19.58
CA GLN A 181 1.07 14.71 19.47
C GLN A 181 0.96 13.43 20.32
N THR A 182 -0.26 13.09 20.70
CA THR A 182 -0.52 11.88 21.50
C THR A 182 -0.91 10.74 20.59
N LEU A 183 -0.25 9.60 20.75
CA LEU A 183 -0.55 8.36 20.04
C LEU A 183 -1.92 7.82 20.50
N ARG A 184 -2.86 7.65 19.56
CA ARG A 184 -4.25 7.26 19.84
C ARG A 184 -4.50 5.78 19.66
N TRP A 185 -3.80 5.16 18.71
CA TRP A 185 -3.93 3.75 18.44
C TRP A 185 -2.66 3.20 17.79
N ILE A 186 -2.42 1.92 18.04
CA ILE A 186 -1.33 1.15 17.43
C ILE A 186 -1.94 -0.11 16.83
N GLY A 187 -1.88 -0.26 15.52
CA GLY A 187 -2.17 -1.51 14.83
C GLY A 187 -0.94 -2.38 14.73
N THR A 188 -1.13 -3.69 14.77
CA THR A 188 -0.06 -4.66 14.52
C THR A 188 -0.58 -5.76 13.62
N THR A 189 0.18 -6.06 12.55
CA THR A 189 -0.16 -7.12 11.62
C THR A 189 1.10 -7.91 11.28
N THR A 190 1.04 -9.24 11.44
CA THR A 190 2.12 -10.14 10.99
C THR A 190 1.74 -10.75 9.66
N THR A 191 2.61 -10.63 8.66
CA THR A 191 2.38 -11.19 7.32
C THR A 191 3.67 -11.76 6.72
N ARG A 192 3.55 -12.50 5.60
CA ARG A 192 4.73 -12.94 4.85
C ARG A 192 5.35 -11.75 4.10
N ALA A 193 6.66 -11.59 4.20
CA ALA A 193 7.41 -10.53 3.51
C ALA A 193 7.62 -10.88 2.02
N VAL A 194 6.53 -10.90 1.24
CA VAL A 194 6.56 -11.23 -0.19
C VAL A 194 5.67 -10.25 -0.97
N GLY A 195 6.06 -9.94 -2.21
CA GLY A 195 5.29 -9.07 -3.12
C GLY A 195 4.96 -7.72 -2.49
N GLU A 196 3.69 -7.36 -2.46
CA GLU A 196 3.19 -6.08 -1.92
C GLU A 196 3.35 -5.96 -0.39
N PHE A 197 3.64 -7.06 0.30
CA PHE A 197 3.95 -7.06 1.74
C PHE A 197 5.45 -7.11 2.05
N ALA A 198 6.32 -7.18 1.03
CA ALA A 198 7.76 -7.16 1.27
C ALA A 198 8.22 -5.75 1.63
N PRO A 199 8.80 -5.52 2.84
CA PRO A 199 9.22 -4.18 3.24
C PRO A 199 10.36 -3.64 2.38
N ILE A 200 10.38 -2.32 2.25
CA ILE A 200 11.50 -1.60 1.65
C ILE A 200 12.50 -1.28 2.76
N ARG A 201 13.73 -1.77 2.59
CA ARG A 201 14.86 -1.45 3.46
C ARG A 201 15.62 -0.27 2.90
N ILE A 202 15.75 0.77 3.71
CA ILE A 202 16.56 1.95 3.46
C ILE A 202 17.78 1.85 4.37
N ALA A 203 18.95 1.57 3.79
CA ALA A 203 20.18 1.38 4.56
C ALA A 203 20.55 2.62 5.36
N ALA A 204 21.19 2.47 6.50
CA ALA A 204 21.67 3.55 7.34
C ALA A 204 22.43 4.60 6.52
N GLY A 205 22.07 5.86 6.68
CA GLY A 205 22.68 6.99 5.97
C GLY A 205 22.23 7.16 4.50
N ALA A 206 21.41 6.28 3.92
CA ALA A 206 20.97 6.40 2.52
C ALA A 206 20.14 7.68 2.30
N LEU A 207 19.31 8.06 3.25
CA LEU A 207 18.52 9.29 3.26
C LEU A 207 18.76 10.09 4.56
N HIS A 208 19.96 10.07 5.10
CA HIS A 208 20.35 10.64 6.39
C HIS A 208 19.74 9.95 7.62
N ASN A 209 19.18 8.75 7.45
CA ASN A 209 18.69 7.92 8.54
C ASN A 209 19.84 7.41 9.44
N THR A 210 19.57 7.29 10.74
CA THR A 210 20.55 6.90 11.75
C THR A 210 20.85 5.40 11.75
N ALA A 211 19.84 4.61 11.43
CA ALA A 211 19.92 3.15 11.29
C ALA A 211 19.13 2.69 10.08
N ASP A 212 19.16 1.41 9.75
CA ASP A 212 18.31 0.84 8.70
C ASP A 212 16.84 1.10 9.02
N LEU A 213 16.11 1.68 8.07
CA LEU A 213 14.67 1.87 8.17
C LEU A 213 13.96 0.89 7.25
N LEU A 214 13.08 0.07 7.81
CA LEU A 214 12.22 -0.83 7.05
C LEU A 214 10.76 -0.38 7.18
N VAL A 215 10.11 -0.17 6.04
CA VAL A 215 8.73 0.32 5.97
C VAL A 215 7.94 -0.42 4.89
N SER A 216 6.61 -0.33 4.93
CA SER A 216 5.78 -0.87 3.86
C SER A 216 6.07 -0.16 2.53
N PRO A 217 5.86 -0.83 1.37
CA PRO A 217 6.23 -0.27 0.06
C PRO A 217 5.59 1.08 -0.25
N ASP A 218 4.33 1.29 0.15
CA ASP A 218 3.61 2.54 -0.09
C ASP A 218 3.80 3.59 1.01
N HIS A 219 4.64 3.31 2.02
CA HIS A 219 4.95 4.30 3.06
C HIS A 219 5.61 5.53 2.45
N ARG A 220 5.03 6.70 2.69
CA ARG A 220 5.56 7.97 2.18
C ARG A 220 6.55 8.56 3.16
N LEU A 221 7.74 8.85 2.65
CA LEU A 221 8.80 9.55 3.36
C LEU A 221 8.78 11.03 2.98
N PHE A 222 8.86 11.89 3.98
CA PHE A 222 8.98 13.31 3.77
C PHE A 222 10.44 13.68 3.52
N ILE A 223 10.70 14.28 2.36
CA ILE A 223 12.04 14.69 1.93
C ILE A 223 12.03 16.19 1.66
N TYR A 224 12.93 16.90 2.31
CA TYR A 224 13.16 18.31 2.04
C TYR A 224 14.32 18.46 1.06
N GLN A 225 14.09 19.08 -0.10
CA GLN A 225 15.14 19.43 -1.04
C GLN A 225 15.41 20.94 -1.00
N ARG A 226 16.66 21.32 -0.82
CA ARG A 226 17.09 22.74 -0.82
C ARG A 226 17.18 23.29 -2.23
N THR A 227 17.51 22.44 -3.18
CA THR A 227 17.54 22.72 -4.61
C THR A 227 16.61 21.76 -5.32
N ASP A 228 15.82 22.23 -6.28
CA ASP A 228 14.87 21.39 -7.01
C ASP A 228 15.58 20.51 -8.06
N GLU A 229 16.40 19.58 -7.57
CA GLU A 229 17.16 18.64 -8.41
C GLU A 229 16.21 17.64 -9.12
N LEU A 230 15.02 17.42 -8.55
CA LEU A 230 14.02 16.52 -9.11
C LEU A 230 13.18 17.19 -10.21
N GLY A 231 13.08 18.51 -10.22
CA GLY A 231 12.17 19.25 -11.10
C GLY A 231 10.71 19.18 -10.65
N ALA A 232 10.47 18.99 -9.36
CA ALA A 232 9.12 18.89 -8.79
C ALA A 232 8.45 20.25 -8.57
N GLY A 233 9.19 21.37 -8.75
CA GLY A 233 8.69 22.72 -8.56
C GLY A 233 8.45 23.12 -7.10
N ARG A 234 8.98 22.32 -6.14
CA ARG A 234 8.78 22.55 -4.69
C ARG A 234 9.92 21.97 -3.87
N SER A 235 10.10 22.48 -2.65
CA SER A 235 11.15 22.04 -1.73
C SER A 235 10.73 20.86 -0.83
N GLU A 236 9.45 20.60 -0.68
CA GLU A 236 8.89 19.58 0.19
C GLU A 236 8.24 18.48 -0.64
N LEU A 237 8.62 17.24 -0.39
CA LEU A 237 8.22 16.09 -1.18
C LEU A 237 7.75 14.96 -0.26
N LEU A 238 6.66 14.28 -0.65
CA LEU A 238 6.28 12.96 -0.13
C LEU A 238 6.55 11.92 -1.20
N VAL A 239 7.42 10.97 -0.89
CA VAL A 239 7.89 9.95 -1.83
C VAL A 239 7.63 8.58 -1.25
N LYS A 240 6.91 7.72 -1.98
CA LYS A 240 6.69 6.33 -1.57
C LYS A 240 8.02 5.56 -1.57
N ALA A 241 8.23 4.74 -0.54
CA ALA A 241 9.47 3.99 -0.36
C ALA A 241 9.78 3.08 -1.56
N ARG A 242 8.77 2.47 -2.19
CA ARG A 242 8.94 1.64 -3.39
C ARG A 242 9.62 2.36 -4.56
N HIS A 243 9.40 3.66 -4.71
CA HIS A 243 10.00 4.44 -5.79
C HIS A 243 11.47 4.81 -5.54
N LEU A 244 11.97 4.58 -4.33
CA LEU A 244 13.36 4.83 -3.95
C LEU A 244 14.27 3.62 -4.16
N VAL A 245 13.70 2.45 -4.51
CA VAL A 245 14.46 1.21 -4.71
C VAL A 245 15.47 1.39 -5.83
N ASN A 246 16.76 1.19 -5.49
CA ASN A 246 17.88 1.32 -6.41
C ASN A 246 18.75 0.04 -6.48
N GLY A 247 18.38 -1.01 -5.71
CA GLY A 247 19.10 -2.28 -5.69
C GLY A 247 20.38 -2.30 -4.86
N ASP A 248 20.77 -1.17 -4.26
CA ASP A 248 21.99 -1.02 -3.44
C ASP A 248 21.64 -0.51 -2.03
N THR A 249 21.45 0.78 -1.88
CA THR A 249 21.15 1.43 -0.58
C THR A 249 19.67 1.36 -0.20
N VAL A 250 18.78 1.21 -1.18
CA VAL A 250 17.36 0.99 -0.98
C VAL A 250 16.94 -0.28 -1.72
N THR A 251 16.49 -1.27 -0.97
CA THR A 251 16.22 -2.62 -1.48
C THR A 251 14.91 -3.16 -0.98
N VAL A 252 14.34 -4.13 -1.69
CA VAL A 252 13.17 -4.91 -1.24
C VAL A 252 13.67 -6.04 -0.34
N ALA A 253 13.22 -6.07 0.92
CA ALA A 253 13.58 -7.11 1.89
C ALA A 253 12.54 -8.24 1.83
N GLN A 254 12.81 -9.25 1.01
CA GLN A 254 11.91 -10.40 0.83
C GLN A 254 12.29 -11.58 1.73
N GLY A 255 11.26 -12.35 2.11
CA GLY A 255 11.40 -13.63 2.80
C GLY A 255 11.08 -13.56 4.28
N GLY A 256 10.65 -14.71 4.84
CA GLY A 256 10.22 -14.80 6.23
C GLY A 256 8.89 -14.10 6.51
N PHE A 257 8.73 -13.69 7.75
CA PHE A 257 7.58 -12.92 8.23
C PHE A 257 8.02 -11.53 8.66
N VAL A 258 7.11 -10.55 8.52
CA VAL A 258 7.30 -9.18 8.97
C VAL A 258 6.14 -8.77 9.87
N ASP A 259 6.47 -8.11 10.99
CA ASP A 259 5.49 -7.45 11.84
C ASP A 259 5.44 -5.98 11.45
N TYR A 260 4.28 -5.55 11.00
CA TYR A 260 3.97 -4.17 10.65
C TYR A 260 3.21 -3.47 11.76
N PHE A 261 3.57 -2.22 12.04
CA PHE A 261 2.96 -1.35 13.05
C PHE A 261 2.41 -0.10 12.38
N GLN A 262 1.13 0.19 12.64
CA GLN A 262 0.46 1.41 12.20
C GLN A 262 0.28 2.35 13.40
N LEU A 263 0.64 3.61 13.24
CA LEU A 263 0.54 4.63 14.30
C LEU A 263 -0.51 5.67 13.93
N LEU A 264 -1.56 5.79 14.76
CA LEU A 264 -2.68 6.70 14.54
C LEU A 264 -2.70 7.83 15.57
N PHE A 265 -2.94 9.04 15.08
CA PHE A 265 -3.11 10.27 15.87
C PHE A 265 -4.49 10.90 15.60
N ASP A 266 -4.83 12.00 16.29
CA ASP A 266 -6.09 12.73 16.06
C ASP A 266 -6.18 13.34 14.64
N SER A 267 -5.04 13.65 14.04
CA SER A 267 -4.90 14.07 12.64
C SER A 267 -3.69 13.38 12.00
N HIS A 268 -3.67 13.31 10.67
CA HIS A 268 -2.52 12.76 9.95
C HIS A 268 -1.26 13.58 10.24
N GLN A 269 -0.18 12.90 10.62
CA GLN A 269 1.08 13.52 11.07
C GLN A 269 2.26 13.05 10.23
N ILE A 270 3.29 13.87 10.20
CA ILE A 270 4.65 13.47 9.80
C ILE A 270 5.46 13.31 11.09
N ILE A 271 5.94 12.11 11.36
CA ILE A 271 6.71 11.74 12.57
C ILE A 271 8.15 11.38 12.19
N TYR A 272 9.03 11.25 13.18
CA TYR A 272 10.43 10.89 12.92
C TYR A 272 10.70 9.44 13.28
N ALA A 273 11.06 8.64 12.27
CA ALA A 273 11.44 7.23 12.35
C ALA A 273 12.89 7.08 11.89
N GLU A 274 13.77 6.54 12.72
CA GLU A 274 15.23 6.44 12.48
C GLU A 274 15.85 7.78 12.01
N GLY A 275 15.30 8.91 12.49
CA GLY A 275 15.74 10.26 12.12
C GLY A 275 15.19 10.78 10.79
N ILE A 276 14.44 9.98 10.02
CA ILE A 276 13.73 10.42 8.81
C ILE A 276 12.31 10.82 9.17
N ALA A 277 11.81 11.85 8.50
CA ALA A 277 10.41 12.23 8.57
C ALA A 277 9.58 11.28 7.68
N ALA A 278 8.57 10.62 8.27
CA ALA A 278 7.72 9.63 7.65
C ALA A 278 6.26 9.84 8.08
N GLU A 279 5.32 9.47 7.23
CA GLU A 279 3.91 9.67 7.54
C GLU A 279 3.38 8.70 8.61
N SER A 280 2.42 9.16 9.39
CA SER A 280 1.58 8.34 10.25
C SER A 280 0.43 7.73 9.44
N MET A 281 -0.36 6.84 10.06
CA MET A 281 -1.54 6.29 9.41
C MET A 281 -2.55 7.39 9.09
N LEU A 282 -2.96 7.45 7.82
CA LEU A 282 -4.09 8.25 7.35
C LEU A 282 -5.36 7.38 7.41
N ILE A 283 -6.45 7.93 7.95
CA ILE A 283 -7.76 7.26 7.92
C ILE A 283 -8.52 7.75 6.70
N ASP A 284 -8.80 6.84 5.80
CA ASP A 284 -9.71 7.03 4.68
C ASP A 284 -10.51 5.72 4.46
N SER A 285 -11.34 5.67 3.42
CA SER A 285 -12.15 4.47 3.13
C SER A 285 -11.31 3.22 2.84
N ARG A 286 -10.05 3.37 2.44
CA ARG A 286 -9.12 2.25 2.19
C ARG A 286 -8.57 1.65 3.47
N THR A 287 -8.21 2.48 4.44
CA THR A 287 -7.49 2.08 5.66
C THR A 287 -8.42 1.83 6.85
N ARG A 288 -9.63 2.37 6.82
CA ARG A 288 -10.64 2.22 7.87
C ARG A 288 -10.95 0.75 8.24
N PRO A 289 -11.03 -0.22 7.30
CA PRO A 289 -11.34 -1.62 7.62
C PRO A 289 -10.32 -2.34 8.52
N VAL A 290 -9.12 -1.79 8.73
CA VAL A 290 -8.15 -2.38 9.68
C VAL A 290 -8.32 -1.87 11.11
N LEU A 291 -9.16 -0.84 11.34
CA LEU A 291 -9.43 -0.32 12.67
C LEU A 291 -10.37 -1.24 13.44
N PRO A 292 -10.20 -1.41 14.76
CA PRO A 292 -11.20 -2.04 15.62
C PRO A 292 -12.57 -1.37 15.49
N ASP A 293 -13.65 -2.15 15.57
CA ASP A 293 -15.02 -1.66 15.35
C ASP A 293 -15.42 -0.51 16.29
N ASP A 294 -15.03 -0.59 17.56
CA ASP A 294 -15.28 0.44 18.56
C ASP A 294 -14.56 1.76 18.21
N LEU A 295 -13.34 1.66 17.73
CA LEU A 295 -12.56 2.82 17.28
C LEU A 295 -13.15 3.38 15.96
N ALA A 296 -13.46 2.52 15.01
CA ALA A 296 -14.06 2.92 13.74
C ALA A 296 -15.43 3.61 13.93
N GLN A 297 -16.23 3.15 14.91
CA GLN A 297 -17.51 3.78 15.29
C GLN A 297 -17.31 5.11 16.02
N SER A 298 -16.34 5.19 16.96
CA SER A 298 -16.06 6.41 17.71
C SER A 298 -15.56 7.56 16.84
N LEU A 299 -14.83 7.23 15.77
CA LEU A 299 -14.32 8.21 14.81
C LEU A 299 -15.40 8.71 13.84
N GLY A 300 -16.59 8.06 13.77
CA GLY A 300 -17.64 8.43 12.83
C GLY A 300 -17.24 8.25 11.36
N GLN A 301 -18.07 8.73 10.43
CA GLN A 301 -17.75 8.67 8.99
C GLN A 301 -16.74 9.74 8.56
N HIS A 302 -16.65 10.83 9.31
CA HIS A 302 -15.76 11.96 9.03
C HIS A 302 -14.81 12.12 10.20
N VAL A 303 -13.50 12.01 9.94
CA VAL A 303 -12.46 12.26 10.93
C VAL A 303 -11.78 13.58 10.58
N PRO A 304 -12.11 14.69 11.29
CA PRO A 304 -11.44 15.96 11.04
C PRO A 304 -9.92 15.79 11.16
N GLY A 305 -9.16 16.36 10.23
CA GLY A 305 -7.69 16.21 10.19
C GLY A 305 -7.17 14.96 9.46
N HIS A 306 -8.07 14.04 9.04
CA HIS A 306 -7.74 12.95 8.12
C HIS A 306 -8.47 13.10 6.77
N SER A 307 -9.62 13.77 6.74
CA SER A 307 -10.41 14.01 5.52
C SER A 307 -9.80 15.04 4.57
N ASP A 308 -9.11 16.02 5.12
CA ASP A 308 -8.38 17.00 4.33
C ASP A 308 -6.94 16.49 4.26
N LEU A 309 -6.54 15.84 3.18
CA LEU A 309 -5.18 15.36 2.97
C LEU A 309 -4.17 16.51 3.19
N PRO A 310 -3.70 16.77 4.41
CA PRO A 310 -2.94 17.99 4.71
C PRO A 310 -1.63 18.07 3.92
N HIS A 311 -1.21 16.92 3.36
CA HIS A 311 0.02 16.78 2.60
C HIS A 311 -0.22 16.31 1.14
N ALA A 312 -1.47 16.31 0.63
CA ALA A 312 -1.78 15.84 -0.73
C ALA A 312 -1.04 16.59 -1.82
N GLY A 313 -0.76 17.87 -1.60
CA GLY A 313 0.02 18.68 -2.53
C GLY A 313 1.52 18.32 -2.58
N LEU A 314 2.02 17.47 -1.70
CA LEU A 314 3.44 17.11 -1.61
C LEU A 314 3.79 15.81 -2.33
N ASP A 315 2.81 15.05 -2.79
CA ASP A 315 3.03 13.82 -3.55
C ASP A 315 3.77 14.11 -4.86
N VAL A 316 4.80 13.32 -5.13
CA VAL A 316 5.62 13.45 -6.32
C VAL A 316 5.07 12.57 -7.43
N ASN A 317 4.99 13.12 -8.65
CA ASN A 317 4.61 12.34 -9.83
C ASN A 317 5.61 11.19 -10.06
N GLU A 318 5.11 9.98 -10.21
CA GLU A 318 5.93 8.76 -10.43
C GLU A 318 6.88 8.89 -11.62
N GLY A 319 6.49 9.65 -12.65
CA GLY A 319 7.32 9.88 -13.82
C GLY A 319 8.66 10.56 -13.50
N LEU A 320 8.68 11.41 -12.46
CA LEU A 320 9.91 12.08 -12.00
C LEU A 320 10.80 11.14 -11.17
N LEU A 321 10.24 10.08 -10.62
CA LEU A 321 10.92 9.13 -9.73
C LEU A 321 11.49 7.91 -10.47
N LYS A 322 11.21 7.73 -11.77
CA LYS A 322 11.73 6.62 -12.60
C LYS A 322 13.19 6.80 -12.96
N ARG A 323 14.07 6.86 -11.96
CA ARG A 323 15.53 7.02 -12.10
C ARG A 323 16.24 6.09 -11.12
N ALA A 324 17.24 5.36 -11.60
CA ALA A 324 18.03 4.46 -10.75
C ALA A 324 18.83 5.19 -9.64
N ASP A 325 19.15 6.49 -9.85
CA ASP A 325 19.88 7.32 -8.91
C ASP A 325 19.01 8.19 -7.99
N ILE A 326 17.70 7.90 -7.92
CA ILE A 326 16.72 8.77 -7.23
C ILE A 326 17.06 8.98 -5.74
N ALA A 327 17.44 7.93 -5.02
CA ALA A 327 17.79 8.02 -3.60
C ALA A 327 19.03 8.91 -3.39
N ASP A 328 20.05 8.75 -4.21
CA ASP A 328 21.29 9.58 -4.15
C ASP A 328 21.03 11.05 -4.52
N LEU A 329 20.16 11.26 -5.52
CA LEU A 329 19.76 12.60 -5.95
C LEU A 329 19.02 13.31 -4.82
N LEU A 330 18.04 12.68 -4.19
CA LEU A 330 17.28 13.24 -3.08
C LEU A 330 18.17 13.47 -1.84
N LYS A 331 19.09 12.56 -1.54
CA LYS A 331 20.08 12.73 -0.47
C LYS A 331 20.95 13.96 -0.73
N LYS A 332 21.47 14.14 -1.95
CA LYS A 332 22.26 15.32 -2.32
C LYS A 332 21.45 16.61 -2.23
N ALA A 333 20.22 16.59 -2.74
CA ALA A 333 19.32 17.73 -2.71
C ALA A 333 18.98 18.21 -1.28
N SER A 334 18.91 17.29 -0.32
CA SER A 334 18.64 17.59 1.09
C SER A 334 19.89 18.02 1.88
N SER A 335 21.09 17.72 1.38
CA SER A 335 22.37 17.97 2.09
C SER A 335 22.99 19.33 1.82
N ARG A 336 22.61 20.03 0.75
CA ARG A 336 23.24 21.28 0.28
C ARG A 336 22.55 22.54 0.77
#